data_97988e21abf9050a222af9f02e010e07
#
_entry.id   97988e21abf9050a222af9f02e010e07
#
_cell.length_a   1.000
_cell.length_b   1.000
_cell.length_c   1.000
_cell.angle_alpha   90.00
_cell.angle_beta   90.00
_cell.angle_gamma   90.00
#
_symmetry.space_group_name_H-M   'P 1'
#
loop_
_entity.id
_entity.type
_entity.pdbx_description
1 polymer ?
#
loop_
_entity_poly.entity_id
_entity_poly.type
_entity_poly.pdbx_seq_one_letter_code
_entity_poly.pdbx_strand_id
1 'polypeptide(L)'
;MRTSLFVVAVAGSLLIAPAAAQAVPCAVTDVMIKASTAWVTKGTDLKANNWSNANFHTGNIAQVRTTGISNHKTWPWVQANKYLLPLDPANPYAPDPQASGEAYLAVSFFHPEPAVLQPLRDNLRAQAKTGKFDYWKSPDALTMSLPSFTEVAVRDLDQELLDYSYKSYRSLKHRTFNEVTGLWSPNVQTNGWAVQGLAKAILMLPKDNPYRADYAKTLRKSAHTLRYLQRHDGFWGATGKDSAATAMITYAFAAGINAGVLDKDTYLPYVQKGWQALQTALDADGLLGWTAARNSWKPASAGDSAGFAVGSFLLAGQQLVPLTPGC
;
A
#
# COMPACT_ATOMS: atom_id res chain seq x y z
N MET A 1 -35.83 -51.65 52.77
CA MET A 1 -35.62 -50.87 51.55
C MET A 1 -35.09 -49.47 51.96
N ARG A 2 -33.86 -49.22 51.80
CA ARG A 2 -33.24 -47.88 52.05
C ARG A 2 -32.82 -47.27 50.71
N THR A 3 -33.46 -46.19 50.32
CA THR A 3 -33.23 -45.47 49.12
C THR A 3 -32.18 -44.39 49.39
N SER A 4 -30.98 -44.52 48.78
CA SER A 4 -29.90 -43.54 48.89
C SER A 4 -30.08 -42.52 47.74
N LEU A 5 -30.30 -41.25 48.10
CA LEU A 5 -30.21 -40.13 47.16
C LEU A 5 -28.73 -39.78 46.88
N PHE A 6 -28.34 -39.84 45.64
CA PHE A 6 -27.08 -39.28 45.18
C PHE A 6 -27.30 -37.79 44.78
N VAL A 7 -26.63 -36.88 45.48
CA VAL A 7 -26.53 -35.47 45.11
C VAL A 7 -25.35 -35.32 44.16
N VAL A 8 -25.57 -34.98 42.91
CA VAL A 8 -24.52 -34.63 41.95
C VAL A 8 -24.25 -33.12 42.07
N ALA A 9 -23.11 -32.79 42.61
CA ALA A 9 -22.62 -31.42 42.58
C ALA A 9 -22.05 -31.07 41.19
N VAL A 10 -22.69 -30.16 40.46
CA VAL A 10 -22.17 -29.59 39.21
C VAL A 10 -21.20 -28.47 39.59
N ALA A 11 -19.91 -28.70 39.46
CA ALA A 11 -18.89 -27.67 39.55
C ALA A 11 -18.90 -26.81 38.31
N GLY A 12 -19.48 -25.61 38.39
CA GLY A 12 -19.44 -24.62 37.34
C GLY A 12 -18.01 -24.05 37.18
N SER A 13 -17.32 -24.45 36.12
CA SER A 13 -16.03 -23.82 35.74
C SER A 13 -16.32 -22.44 35.17
N LEU A 14 -16.00 -21.39 35.93
CA LEU A 14 -15.92 -20.01 35.41
C LEU A 14 -14.81 -19.95 34.37
N LEU A 15 -15.15 -19.90 33.09
CA LEU A 15 -14.24 -19.53 32.03
C LEU A 15 -13.90 -18.05 32.20
N ILE A 16 -12.75 -17.76 32.80
CA ILE A 16 -12.17 -16.42 32.77
C ILE A 16 -11.72 -16.19 31.33
N ALA A 17 -12.47 -15.35 30.58
CA ALA A 17 -12.01 -14.87 29.29
C ALA A 17 -10.65 -14.19 29.48
N PRO A 18 -9.64 -14.49 28.63
CA PRO A 18 -8.37 -13.77 28.71
C PRO A 18 -8.65 -12.28 28.52
N ALA A 19 -8.17 -11.45 29.45
CA ALA A 19 -8.20 -10.01 29.29
C ALA A 19 -7.54 -9.67 27.95
N ALA A 20 -8.23 -8.89 27.10
CA ALA A 20 -7.64 -8.41 25.87
C ALA A 20 -6.33 -7.71 26.24
N ALA A 21 -5.22 -8.24 25.75
CA ALA A 21 -3.93 -7.64 25.94
C ALA A 21 -4.03 -6.19 25.45
N GLN A 22 -3.89 -5.23 26.36
CA GLN A 22 -3.81 -3.83 25.99
C GLN A 22 -2.59 -3.69 25.08
N ALA A 23 -2.85 -3.27 23.83
CA ALA A 23 -1.77 -3.02 22.90
C ALA A 23 -0.82 -2.00 23.53
N VAL A 24 0.47 -2.35 23.61
CA VAL A 24 1.50 -1.42 24.07
C VAL A 24 1.46 -0.20 23.15
N PRO A 25 1.38 1.04 23.70
CA PRO A 25 1.37 2.23 22.86
C PRO A 25 2.60 2.25 21.95
N CYS A 26 2.38 2.24 20.66
CA CYS A 26 3.44 2.25 19.66
C CYS A 26 3.42 3.61 18.95
N ALA A 27 4.50 4.38 19.07
CA ALA A 27 4.59 5.72 18.50
C ALA A 27 4.30 5.74 16.97
N VAL A 28 4.57 4.65 16.27
CA VAL A 28 4.25 4.52 14.84
C VAL A 28 2.74 4.45 14.63
N THR A 29 2.04 3.63 15.42
CA THR A 29 0.58 3.46 15.30
C THR A 29 -0.18 4.71 15.68
N ASP A 30 0.26 5.44 16.72
CA ASP A 30 -0.38 6.68 17.14
C ASP A 30 -0.31 7.76 16.04
N VAL A 31 0.84 7.87 15.39
CA VAL A 31 1.04 8.80 14.28
C VAL A 31 0.22 8.39 13.05
N MET A 32 0.08 7.09 12.76
CA MET A 32 -0.79 6.59 11.69
C MET A 32 -2.26 6.95 11.94
N ILE A 33 -2.77 6.71 13.15
CA ILE A 33 -4.15 7.05 13.54
C ILE A 33 -4.38 8.55 13.39
N LYS A 34 -3.46 9.38 13.89
CA LYS A 34 -3.53 10.84 13.83
C LYS A 34 -3.60 11.31 12.37
N ALA A 35 -2.69 10.84 11.51
CA ALA A 35 -2.65 11.24 10.10
C ALA A 35 -3.90 10.79 9.31
N SER A 36 -4.35 9.57 9.53
CA SER A 36 -5.58 9.06 8.93
C SER A 36 -6.81 9.87 9.35
N THR A 37 -6.95 10.19 10.64
CA THR A 37 -8.05 10.99 11.18
C THR A 37 -8.03 12.43 10.64
N ALA A 38 -6.84 13.04 10.57
CA ALA A 38 -6.68 14.37 10.00
C ALA A 38 -7.11 14.43 8.53
N TRP A 39 -6.72 13.43 7.72
CA TRP A 39 -7.11 13.38 6.32
C TRP A 39 -8.62 13.23 6.12
N VAL A 40 -9.31 12.37 6.87
CA VAL A 40 -10.76 12.19 6.72
C VAL A 40 -11.57 13.38 7.25
N THR A 41 -10.94 14.28 7.99
CA THR A 41 -11.57 15.50 8.52
C THR A 41 -11.30 16.72 7.63
N LYS A 42 -10.08 16.85 7.10
CA LYS A 42 -9.58 18.05 6.41
C LYS A 42 -9.23 17.81 4.93
N GLY A 43 -9.18 16.56 4.48
CA GLY A 43 -8.81 16.21 3.10
C GLY A 43 -9.83 16.69 2.08
N THR A 44 -9.36 16.82 0.84
CA THR A 44 -10.17 17.25 -0.31
C THR A 44 -10.73 16.06 -1.06
N ASP A 45 -11.90 16.22 -1.69
CA ASP A 45 -12.52 15.24 -2.59
C ASP A 45 -12.68 13.83 -2.03
N LEU A 46 -12.88 13.70 -0.72
CA LEU A 46 -12.93 12.42 0.00
C LEU A 46 -13.96 11.41 -0.54
N LYS A 47 -14.97 11.88 -1.28
CA LYS A 47 -16.01 11.02 -1.86
C LYS A 47 -15.68 10.55 -3.28
N ALA A 48 -14.76 11.22 -3.96
CA ALA A 48 -14.46 10.92 -5.36
C ALA A 48 -13.84 9.52 -5.52
N ASN A 49 -14.34 8.77 -6.49
CA ASN A 49 -13.71 7.52 -6.93
C ASN A 49 -12.60 7.86 -7.93
N ASN A 50 -11.41 8.12 -7.42
CA ASN A 50 -10.23 8.40 -8.22
C ASN A 50 -9.00 7.71 -7.62
N TRP A 51 -7.92 7.65 -8.39
CA TRP A 51 -6.68 6.97 -8.01
C TRP A 51 -6.06 7.51 -6.70
N SER A 52 -6.17 8.81 -6.43
CA SER A 52 -5.62 9.42 -5.21
C SER A 52 -6.35 8.95 -3.97
N ASN A 53 -7.70 8.98 -3.98
CA ASN A 53 -8.51 8.45 -2.89
C ASN A 53 -8.40 6.93 -2.76
N ALA A 54 -8.31 6.21 -3.86
CA ALA A 54 -8.09 4.77 -3.84
C ALA A 54 -6.82 4.41 -3.07
N ASN A 55 -5.70 5.10 -3.34
CA ASN A 55 -4.46 4.91 -2.58
C ASN A 55 -4.62 5.28 -1.10
N PHE A 56 -5.37 6.37 -0.77
CA PHE A 56 -5.68 6.68 0.61
C PHE A 56 -6.45 5.54 1.28
N HIS A 57 -7.51 5.05 0.66
CA HIS A 57 -8.34 3.99 1.25
C HIS A 57 -7.59 2.67 1.42
N THR A 58 -6.69 2.32 0.51
CA THR A 58 -5.77 1.20 0.67
C THR A 58 -4.89 1.36 1.93
N GLY A 59 -4.27 2.52 2.09
CA GLY A 59 -3.47 2.84 3.28
C GLY A 59 -4.31 2.91 4.56
N ASN A 60 -5.52 3.44 4.48
CA ASN A 60 -6.44 3.51 5.62
C ASN A 60 -6.84 2.12 6.13
N ILE A 61 -7.10 1.16 5.23
CA ILE A 61 -7.34 -0.24 5.63
C ILE A 61 -6.08 -0.87 6.22
N ALA A 62 -4.90 -0.57 5.67
CA ALA A 62 -3.64 -1.04 6.25
C ALA A 62 -3.46 -0.50 7.69
N GLN A 63 -3.80 0.77 7.94
CA GLN A 63 -3.80 1.35 9.29
C GLN A 63 -4.78 0.62 10.22
N VAL A 64 -6.02 0.38 9.77
CA VAL A 64 -7.03 -0.38 10.55
C VAL A 64 -6.53 -1.78 10.89
N ARG A 65 -5.95 -2.50 9.93
CA ARG A 65 -5.39 -3.85 10.15
C ARG A 65 -4.24 -3.87 11.14
N THR A 66 -3.47 -2.77 11.21
CA THR A 66 -2.30 -2.66 12.09
C THR A 66 -2.68 -2.24 13.50
N THR A 67 -3.65 -1.32 13.64
CA THR A 67 -3.97 -0.67 14.92
C THR A 67 -5.26 -1.17 15.56
N GLY A 68 -6.14 -1.80 14.81
CA GLY A 68 -7.51 -2.12 15.23
C GLY A 68 -8.45 -0.90 15.30
N ILE A 69 -7.97 0.31 15.02
CA ILE A 69 -8.73 1.56 15.12
C ILE A 69 -9.23 1.97 13.74
N SER A 70 -10.54 2.16 13.59
CA SER A 70 -11.17 2.57 12.33
C SER A 70 -11.73 4.00 12.42
N ASN A 71 -11.50 4.80 11.37
CA ASN A 71 -12.21 6.07 11.20
C ASN A 71 -13.54 5.92 10.43
N HIS A 72 -13.95 4.68 10.10
CA HIS A 72 -15.21 4.34 9.45
C HIS A 72 -15.47 5.03 8.09
N LYS A 73 -14.42 5.39 7.33
CA LYS A 73 -14.57 6.11 6.05
C LYS A 73 -14.39 5.21 4.82
N THR A 74 -13.55 4.20 4.90
CA THR A 74 -13.27 3.35 3.72
C THR A 74 -14.45 2.49 3.33
N TRP A 75 -15.13 1.85 4.28
CA TRP A 75 -16.32 1.03 3.98
C TRP A 75 -17.44 1.81 3.28
N PRO A 76 -17.91 2.97 3.79
CA PRO A 76 -18.89 3.78 3.10
C PRO A 76 -18.44 4.25 1.70
N TRP A 77 -17.13 4.53 1.52
CA TRP A 77 -16.59 4.89 0.20
C TRP A 77 -16.71 3.74 -0.79
N VAL A 78 -16.36 2.51 -0.38
CA VAL A 78 -16.48 1.31 -1.20
C VAL A 78 -17.94 1.02 -1.55
N GLN A 79 -18.87 1.13 -0.59
CA GLN A 79 -20.29 0.94 -0.80
C GLN A 79 -20.89 1.97 -1.77
N ALA A 80 -20.52 3.24 -1.62
CA ALA A 80 -20.98 4.32 -2.52
C ALA A 80 -20.52 4.08 -3.96
N ASN A 81 -19.34 3.52 -4.16
CA ASN A 81 -18.77 3.18 -5.47
C ASN A 81 -19.20 1.80 -5.99
N LYS A 82 -19.95 1.03 -5.19
CA LYS A 82 -20.48 -0.31 -5.58
C LYS A 82 -19.40 -1.26 -6.11
N TYR A 83 -18.16 -1.13 -5.63
CA TYR A 83 -16.99 -1.86 -6.12
C TYR A 83 -16.70 -1.68 -7.63
N LEU A 84 -17.23 -0.64 -8.24
CA LEU A 84 -17.00 -0.34 -9.66
C LEU A 84 -15.74 0.50 -9.84
N LEU A 85 -14.94 0.14 -10.85
CA LEU A 85 -13.82 0.95 -11.27
C LEU A 85 -14.34 2.22 -11.99
N PRO A 86 -13.73 3.41 -11.78
CA PRO A 86 -14.12 4.64 -12.44
C PRO A 86 -13.54 4.68 -13.86
N LEU A 87 -13.98 3.77 -14.73
CA LEU A 87 -13.43 3.57 -16.06
C LEU A 87 -13.80 4.71 -17.01
N ASP A 88 -12.83 5.12 -17.82
CA ASP A 88 -13.06 5.91 -19.03
C ASP A 88 -13.38 4.96 -20.18
N PRO A 89 -14.55 5.06 -20.82
CA PRO A 89 -14.90 4.22 -21.98
C PRO A 89 -13.90 4.32 -23.13
N ALA A 90 -13.24 5.48 -23.31
CA ALA A 90 -12.21 5.67 -24.32
C ALA A 90 -10.88 4.97 -23.96
N ASN A 91 -10.65 4.70 -22.68
CA ASN A 91 -9.44 4.01 -22.19
C ASN A 91 -9.77 3.08 -21.02
N PRO A 92 -10.54 2.00 -21.23
CA PRO A 92 -11.09 1.16 -20.17
C PRO A 92 -10.03 0.35 -19.39
N TYR A 93 -8.80 0.35 -19.88
CA TYR A 93 -7.67 -0.36 -19.28
C TYR A 93 -6.55 0.58 -18.77
N ALA A 94 -6.90 1.85 -18.54
CA ALA A 94 -5.99 2.79 -17.90
C ALA A 94 -5.64 2.33 -16.47
N PRO A 95 -4.38 2.50 -16.02
CA PRO A 95 -3.96 2.09 -14.68
C PRO A 95 -4.66 2.83 -13.55
N ASP A 96 -4.91 4.13 -13.70
CA ASP A 96 -5.46 4.96 -12.63
C ASP A 96 -6.80 4.45 -12.06
N PRO A 97 -7.81 4.12 -12.87
CA PRO A 97 -9.04 3.49 -12.38
C PRO A 97 -8.82 2.18 -11.62
N GLN A 98 -7.81 1.40 -12.01
CA GLN A 98 -7.52 0.09 -11.41
C GLN A 98 -6.95 0.20 -9.98
N ALA A 99 -6.46 1.38 -9.58
CA ALA A 99 -6.05 1.62 -8.19
C ALA A 99 -7.18 1.39 -7.18
N SER A 100 -8.44 1.67 -7.56
CA SER A 100 -9.60 1.41 -6.71
C SER A 100 -9.77 -0.09 -6.41
N GLY A 101 -9.31 -0.95 -7.29
CA GLY A 101 -9.34 -2.41 -7.12
C GLY A 101 -8.58 -2.88 -5.88
N GLU A 102 -7.40 -2.30 -5.60
CA GLU A 102 -6.62 -2.64 -4.41
C GLU A 102 -7.38 -2.30 -3.13
N ALA A 103 -8.04 -1.14 -3.07
CA ALA A 103 -8.86 -0.77 -1.91
C ALA A 103 -10.07 -1.70 -1.73
N TYR A 104 -10.71 -2.11 -2.84
CA TYR A 104 -11.82 -3.07 -2.81
C TYR A 104 -11.39 -4.45 -2.31
N LEU A 105 -10.25 -4.94 -2.78
CA LEU A 105 -9.63 -6.19 -2.33
C LEU A 105 -9.26 -6.12 -0.85
N ALA A 106 -8.69 -5.01 -0.39
CA ALA A 106 -8.34 -4.81 1.01
C ALA A 106 -9.56 -4.82 1.93
N VAL A 107 -10.67 -4.19 1.54
CA VAL A 107 -11.95 -4.19 2.29
C VAL A 107 -12.60 -5.56 2.30
N SER A 108 -12.52 -6.32 1.20
CA SER A 108 -13.11 -7.67 1.11
C SER A 108 -12.53 -8.67 2.11
N PHE A 109 -11.40 -8.36 2.73
CA PHE A 109 -10.86 -9.14 3.85
C PHE A 109 -11.77 -9.08 5.10
N PHE A 110 -12.38 -7.92 5.35
CA PHE A 110 -13.30 -7.72 6.50
C PHE A 110 -14.75 -8.04 6.14
N HIS A 111 -15.09 -7.94 4.86
CA HIS A 111 -16.43 -8.16 4.33
C HIS A 111 -16.33 -9.11 3.13
N PRO A 112 -16.20 -10.43 3.37
CA PRO A 112 -15.96 -11.42 2.33
C PRO A 112 -17.22 -11.72 1.52
N GLU A 113 -17.45 -10.94 0.50
CA GLU A 113 -18.51 -11.14 -0.50
C GLU A 113 -17.87 -11.31 -1.89
N PRO A 114 -17.50 -12.52 -2.30
CA PRO A 114 -16.76 -12.75 -3.55
C PRO A 114 -17.42 -12.15 -4.79
N ALA A 115 -18.75 -12.12 -4.84
CA ALA A 115 -19.52 -11.59 -5.98
C ALA A 115 -19.32 -10.09 -6.20
N VAL A 116 -19.07 -9.30 -5.15
CA VAL A 116 -18.89 -7.84 -5.28
C VAL A 116 -17.61 -7.45 -6.01
N LEU A 117 -16.61 -8.34 -6.03
CA LEU A 117 -15.35 -8.15 -6.76
C LEU A 117 -15.43 -8.59 -8.23
N GLN A 118 -16.57 -9.10 -8.69
CA GLN A 118 -16.71 -9.58 -10.07
C GLN A 118 -16.42 -8.49 -11.12
N PRO A 119 -16.89 -7.23 -10.98
CA PRO A 119 -16.57 -6.18 -11.93
C PRO A 119 -15.05 -5.91 -12.05
N LEU A 120 -14.32 -5.96 -10.94
CA LEU A 120 -12.86 -5.86 -10.96
C LEU A 120 -12.24 -7.04 -11.73
N ARG A 121 -12.63 -8.28 -11.40
CA ARG A 121 -12.13 -9.49 -12.05
C ARG A 121 -12.37 -9.46 -13.56
N ASP A 122 -13.58 -9.02 -13.96
CA ASP A 122 -13.96 -8.96 -15.38
C ASP A 122 -13.13 -7.92 -16.14
N ASN A 123 -12.89 -6.75 -15.55
CA ASN A 123 -12.04 -5.73 -16.18
C ASN A 123 -10.60 -6.24 -16.37
N LEU A 124 -9.98 -6.82 -15.32
CA LEU A 124 -8.60 -7.30 -15.40
C LEU A 124 -8.46 -8.46 -16.41
N ARG A 125 -9.41 -9.40 -16.43
CA ARG A 125 -9.42 -10.52 -17.38
C ARG A 125 -9.71 -10.06 -18.80
N ALA A 126 -10.60 -9.08 -18.99
CA ALA A 126 -10.86 -8.48 -20.30
C ALA A 126 -9.60 -7.80 -20.85
N GLN A 127 -8.88 -7.07 -20.02
CA GLN A 127 -7.60 -6.48 -20.41
C GLN A 127 -6.58 -7.57 -20.79
N ALA A 128 -6.46 -8.63 -20.00
CA ALA A 128 -5.54 -9.74 -20.29
C ALA A 128 -5.85 -10.42 -21.62
N LYS A 129 -7.13 -10.63 -21.93
CA LYS A 129 -7.58 -11.23 -23.21
C LYS A 129 -7.25 -10.39 -24.45
N THR A 130 -6.95 -9.09 -24.30
CA THR A 130 -6.50 -8.27 -25.44
C THR A 130 -5.13 -8.71 -25.98
N GLY A 131 -4.32 -9.39 -25.19
CA GLY A 131 -2.94 -9.76 -25.51
C GLY A 131 -1.97 -8.57 -25.66
N LYS A 132 -2.40 -7.35 -25.32
CA LYS A 132 -1.57 -6.14 -25.39
C LYS A 132 -0.95 -5.88 -24.00
N PHE A 133 0.36 -5.59 -23.97
CA PHE A 133 1.13 -5.39 -22.75
C PHE A 133 1.61 -3.95 -22.57
N ASP A 134 1.06 -3.00 -23.30
CA ASP A 134 1.52 -1.61 -23.34
C ASP A 134 0.51 -0.60 -22.77
N TYR A 135 -0.53 -1.07 -22.08
CA TYR A 135 -1.47 -0.18 -21.37
C TYR A 135 -0.78 0.61 -20.24
N TRP A 136 0.23 0.02 -19.60
CA TRP A 136 1.02 0.70 -18.59
C TRP A 136 2.07 1.59 -19.25
N LYS A 137 1.79 2.89 -19.35
CA LYS A 137 2.62 3.85 -20.10
C LYS A 137 3.72 4.46 -19.23
N SER A 138 3.51 4.60 -17.92
CA SER A 138 4.36 5.26 -16.95
C SER A 138 4.59 4.34 -15.74
N PRO A 139 5.74 4.47 -15.02
CA PRO A 139 6.10 3.62 -13.87
C PRO A 139 5.11 3.63 -12.71
N ASP A 140 4.28 4.66 -12.57
CA ASP A 140 3.21 4.73 -11.58
C ASP A 140 2.12 3.65 -11.77
N ALA A 141 1.98 3.12 -12.99
CA ALA A 141 1.13 1.96 -13.26
C ALA A 141 1.47 0.75 -12.35
N LEU A 142 2.73 0.64 -11.89
CA LEU A 142 3.13 -0.42 -10.97
C LEU A 142 2.45 -0.31 -9.60
N THR A 143 2.14 0.89 -9.13
CA THR A 143 1.32 1.07 -7.92
C THR A 143 -0.17 1.02 -8.24
N MET A 144 -0.61 1.54 -9.39
CA MET A 144 -2.03 1.65 -9.71
C MET A 144 -2.67 0.32 -10.12
N SER A 145 -1.94 -0.55 -10.85
CA SER A 145 -2.51 -1.75 -11.45
C SER A 145 -1.90 -3.06 -10.92
N LEU A 146 -0.57 -3.13 -10.80
CA LEU A 146 0.10 -4.40 -10.51
C LEU A 146 -0.40 -5.09 -9.23
N PRO A 147 -0.70 -4.38 -8.11
CA PRO A 147 -1.24 -5.02 -6.91
C PRO A 147 -2.59 -5.68 -7.15
N SER A 148 -3.52 -5.00 -7.86
CA SER A 148 -4.85 -5.55 -8.17
C SER A 148 -4.75 -6.80 -9.03
N PHE A 149 -3.92 -6.79 -10.07
CA PHE A 149 -3.67 -7.98 -10.91
C PHE A 149 -3.07 -9.12 -10.10
N THR A 150 -2.03 -8.83 -9.31
CA THR A 150 -1.33 -9.85 -8.52
C THR A 150 -2.24 -10.46 -7.48
N GLU A 151 -2.99 -9.65 -6.74
CA GLU A 151 -3.86 -10.14 -5.66
C GLU A 151 -5.05 -10.95 -6.21
N VAL A 152 -5.69 -10.51 -7.30
CA VAL A 152 -6.77 -11.28 -7.94
C VAL A 152 -6.21 -12.60 -8.48
N ALA A 153 -5.07 -12.56 -9.17
CA ALA A 153 -4.46 -13.77 -9.72
C ALA A 153 -4.11 -14.81 -8.63
N VAL A 154 -3.57 -14.36 -7.50
CA VAL A 154 -3.23 -15.24 -6.37
C VAL A 154 -4.49 -15.78 -5.69
N ARG A 155 -5.50 -14.95 -5.44
CA ARG A 155 -6.77 -15.37 -4.79
C ARG A 155 -7.55 -16.37 -5.63
N ASP A 156 -7.58 -16.15 -6.94
CA ASP A 156 -8.38 -16.95 -7.87
C ASP A 156 -7.56 -18.12 -8.48
N LEU A 157 -6.27 -18.28 -8.11
CA LEU A 157 -5.33 -19.23 -8.71
C LEU A 157 -5.25 -19.09 -10.24
N ASP A 158 -5.35 -17.86 -10.74
CA ASP A 158 -5.41 -17.51 -12.16
C ASP A 158 -4.00 -17.21 -12.70
N GLN A 159 -3.34 -18.27 -13.18
CA GLN A 159 -1.99 -18.18 -13.72
C GLN A 159 -1.93 -17.33 -15.00
N GLU A 160 -2.95 -17.35 -15.84
CA GLU A 160 -2.99 -16.55 -17.08
C GLU A 160 -3.00 -15.05 -16.76
N LEU A 161 -3.77 -14.65 -15.76
CA LEU A 161 -3.83 -13.27 -15.28
C LEU A 161 -2.48 -12.85 -14.67
N LEU A 162 -1.83 -13.73 -13.91
CA LEU A 162 -0.52 -13.48 -13.33
C LEU A 162 0.55 -13.31 -14.42
N ASP A 163 0.55 -14.19 -15.43
CA ASP A 163 1.45 -14.13 -16.59
C ASP A 163 1.27 -12.83 -17.38
N TYR A 164 0.01 -12.43 -17.57
CA TYR A 164 -0.31 -11.17 -18.25
C TYR A 164 0.27 -9.97 -17.50
N SER A 165 0.06 -9.88 -16.19
CA SER A 165 0.56 -8.78 -15.38
C SER A 165 2.10 -8.72 -15.39
N TYR A 166 2.75 -9.88 -15.33
CA TYR A 166 4.20 -9.97 -15.44
C TYR A 166 4.72 -9.52 -16.83
N LYS A 167 4.06 -9.91 -17.91
CA LYS A 167 4.41 -9.44 -19.27
C LYS A 167 4.22 -7.93 -19.40
N SER A 168 3.16 -7.37 -18.81
CA SER A 168 2.91 -5.92 -18.79
C SER A 168 4.02 -5.18 -18.00
N TYR A 169 4.41 -5.70 -16.84
CA TYR A 169 5.56 -5.19 -16.09
C TYR A 169 6.85 -5.25 -16.92
N ARG A 170 7.14 -6.38 -17.59
CA ARG A 170 8.34 -6.53 -18.43
C ARG A 170 8.33 -5.56 -19.59
N SER A 171 7.19 -5.34 -20.23
CA SER A 171 7.02 -4.35 -21.30
C SER A 171 7.28 -2.92 -20.80
N LEU A 172 6.73 -2.55 -19.64
CA LEU A 172 6.98 -1.24 -19.02
C LEU A 172 8.46 -1.10 -18.64
N LYS A 173 9.04 -2.11 -17.97
CA LYS A 173 10.45 -2.12 -17.55
C LYS A 173 11.39 -1.91 -18.74
N HIS A 174 11.17 -2.60 -19.83
CA HIS A 174 11.98 -2.44 -21.05
C HIS A 174 12.00 -1.01 -21.59
N ARG A 175 10.88 -0.28 -21.46
CA ARG A 175 10.75 1.08 -22.01
C ARG A 175 11.22 2.18 -21.06
N THR A 176 11.19 1.94 -19.75
CA THR A 176 11.36 3.02 -18.77
C THR A 176 12.45 2.78 -17.73
N PHE A 177 12.86 1.53 -17.52
CA PHE A 177 13.86 1.22 -16.50
C PHE A 177 15.29 1.28 -17.07
N ASN A 178 16.13 2.08 -16.45
CA ASN A 178 17.54 2.14 -16.79
C ASN A 178 18.30 1.10 -15.95
N GLU A 179 18.79 0.05 -16.61
CA GLU A 179 19.52 -1.06 -15.95
C GLU A 179 20.86 -0.62 -15.35
N VAL A 180 21.47 0.47 -15.83
CA VAL A 180 22.74 0.99 -15.29
C VAL A 180 22.50 1.75 -13.99
N THR A 181 21.55 2.68 -13.99
CA THR A 181 21.26 3.50 -12.82
C THR A 181 20.32 2.84 -11.82
N GLY A 182 19.55 1.83 -12.24
CA GLY A 182 18.50 1.23 -11.42
C GLY A 182 17.26 2.12 -11.23
N LEU A 183 17.12 3.17 -12.03
CA LEU A 183 16.03 4.13 -11.94
C LEU A 183 15.03 3.99 -13.08
N TRP A 184 13.77 4.29 -12.80
CA TRP A 184 12.65 4.33 -13.75
C TRP A 184 12.48 5.70 -14.41
N SER A 185 12.96 6.74 -13.74
CA SER A 185 12.84 8.14 -14.17
C SER A 185 13.90 8.98 -13.46
N PRO A 186 14.31 10.13 -14.03
CA PRO A 186 15.05 11.15 -13.29
C PRO A 186 14.25 11.75 -12.13
N ASN A 187 12.91 11.74 -12.20
CA ASN A 187 12.04 12.22 -11.13
C ASN A 187 11.96 11.17 -10.00
N VAL A 188 12.32 11.56 -8.78
CA VAL A 188 12.39 10.65 -7.62
C VAL A 188 11.01 10.12 -7.22
N GLN A 189 9.94 10.93 -7.32
CA GLN A 189 8.59 10.50 -7.01
C GLN A 189 8.12 9.38 -7.97
N THR A 190 8.47 9.49 -9.25
CA THR A 190 8.16 8.43 -10.23
C THR A 190 8.81 7.10 -9.87
N ASN A 191 10.03 7.13 -9.31
CA ASN A 191 10.67 5.93 -8.78
C ASN A 191 9.96 5.41 -7.53
N GLY A 192 9.47 6.31 -6.67
CA GLY A 192 8.66 5.96 -5.50
C GLY A 192 7.44 5.11 -5.89
N TRP A 193 6.69 5.55 -6.90
CA TRP A 193 5.57 4.80 -7.45
C TRP A 193 5.98 3.39 -7.89
N ALA A 194 7.06 3.28 -8.65
CA ALA A 194 7.51 2.00 -9.16
C ALA A 194 7.91 1.04 -8.05
N VAL A 195 8.75 1.48 -7.10
CA VAL A 195 9.23 0.60 -6.02
C VAL A 195 8.14 0.24 -5.02
N GLN A 196 7.15 1.12 -4.79
CA GLN A 196 5.99 0.80 -3.96
C GLN A 196 5.16 -0.33 -4.57
N GLY A 197 4.85 -0.25 -5.86
CA GLY A 197 4.10 -1.31 -6.56
C GLY A 197 4.85 -2.64 -6.60
N LEU A 198 6.16 -2.62 -6.86
CA LEU A 198 6.99 -3.83 -6.81
C LEU A 198 7.01 -4.45 -5.41
N ALA A 199 7.16 -3.65 -4.36
CA ALA A 199 7.18 -4.15 -2.99
C ALA A 199 5.82 -4.78 -2.60
N LYS A 200 4.70 -4.19 -3.01
CA LYS A 200 3.36 -4.78 -2.83
C LYS A 200 3.26 -6.14 -3.50
N ALA A 201 3.63 -6.26 -4.78
CA ALA A 201 3.60 -7.52 -5.51
C ALA A 201 4.51 -8.59 -4.88
N ILE A 202 5.70 -8.21 -4.40
CA ILE A 202 6.62 -9.11 -3.69
C ILE A 202 6.00 -9.67 -2.41
N LEU A 203 5.26 -8.85 -1.65
CA LEU A 203 4.58 -9.30 -0.43
C LEU A 203 3.40 -10.23 -0.70
N MET A 204 2.71 -10.06 -1.84
CA MET A 204 1.55 -10.87 -2.23
C MET A 204 1.93 -12.23 -2.81
N LEU A 205 3.07 -12.33 -3.49
CA LEU A 205 3.48 -13.54 -4.19
C LEU A 205 4.16 -14.55 -3.25
N PRO A 206 3.93 -15.87 -3.43
CA PRO A 206 4.69 -16.93 -2.77
C PRO A 206 6.20 -16.77 -2.99
N LYS A 207 7.00 -17.21 -2.01
CA LYS A 207 8.47 -17.04 -2.06
C LYS A 207 9.14 -17.74 -3.23
N ASP A 208 8.60 -18.85 -3.67
CA ASP A 208 9.05 -19.70 -4.79
C ASP A 208 8.52 -19.25 -6.15
N ASN A 209 7.65 -18.24 -6.19
CA ASN A 209 7.12 -17.74 -7.46
C ASN A 209 8.24 -17.08 -8.29
N PRO A 210 8.44 -17.47 -9.56
CA PRO A 210 9.55 -16.99 -10.40
C PRO A 210 9.44 -15.47 -10.69
N TYR A 211 8.24 -14.92 -10.78
CA TYR A 211 8.03 -13.49 -11.04
C TYR A 211 8.42 -12.66 -9.82
N ARG A 212 8.20 -13.17 -8.60
CA ARG A 212 8.67 -12.55 -7.37
C ARG A 212 10.18 -12.33 -7.38
N ALA A 213 10.95 -13.27 -7.91
CA ALA A 213 12.41 -13.16 -7.99
C ALA A 213 12.87 -12.01 -8.89
N ASP A 214 12.21 -11.79 -10.05
CA ASP A 214 12.52 -10.66 -10.96
C ASP A 214 12.09 -9.32 -10.36
N TYR A 215 10.91 -9.23 -9.74
CA TYR A 215 10.48 -8.04 -8.99
C TYR A 215 11.49 -7.68 -7.89
N ALA A 216 11.92 -8.67 -7.11
CA ALA A 216 12.92 -8.50 -6.05
C ALA A 216 14.28 -8.03 -6.60
N LYS A 217 14.74 -8.58 -7.72
CA LYS A 217 15.97 -8.14 -8.40
C LYS A 217 15.88 -6.66 -8.80
N THR A 218 14.75 -6.26 -9.36
CA THR A 218 14.53 -4.88 -9.80
C THR A 218 14.41 -3.94 -8.61
N LEU A 219 13.67 -4.33 -7.55
CA LEU A 219 13.59 -3.56 -6.31
C LEU A 219 14.98 -3.35 -5.68
N ARG A 220 15.83 -4.38 -5.60
CA ARG A 220 17.21 -4.25 -5.09
C ARG A 220 18.03 -3.23 -5.88
N LYS A 221 17.94 -3.26 -7.22
CA LYS A 221 18.65 -2.27 -8.06
C LYS A 221 18.18 -0.85 -7.80
N SER A 222 16.84 -0.64 -7.76
CA SER A 222 16.30 0.69 -7.48
C SER A 222 16.65 1.16 -6.07
N ALA A 223 16.52 0.30 -5.08
CA ALA A 223 16.83 0.63 -3.69
C ALA A 223 18.30 1.00 -3.49
N HIS A 224 19.21 0.31 -4.20
CA HIS A 224 20.64 0.63 -4.15
C HIS A 224 20.91 2.10 -4.55
N THR A 225 20.28 2.59 -5.59
CA THR A 225 20.47 3.98 -6.02
C THR A 225 19.66 4.95 -5.16
N LEU A 226 18.41 4.62 -4.87
CA LEU A 226 17.52 5.52 -4.13
C LEU A 226 18.02 5.84 -2.73
N ARG A 227 18.73 4.93 -2.04
CA ARG A 227 19.32 5.25 -0.73
C ARG A 227 20.30 6.44 -0.77
N TYR A 228 21.04 6.61 -1.87
CA TYR A 228 21.97 7.74 -2.04
C TYR A 228 21.27 9.03 -2.46
N LEU A 229 20.03 8.96 -2.90
CA LEU A 229 19.19 10.12 -3.23
C LEU A 229 18.39 10.63 -2.02
N GLN A 230 18.47 9.98 -0.86
CA GLN A 230 17.88 10.50 0.37
C GLN A 230 18.64 11.75 0.82
N ARG A 231 17.90 12.83 0.98
CA ARG A 231 18.42 14.12 1.42
C ARG A 231 18.91 14.05 2.88
N HIS A 232 19.72 15.03 3.27
CA HIS A 232 20.21 15.11 4.65
C HIS A 232 19.08 15.29 5.68
N ASP A 233 17.95 15.92 5.28
CA ASP A 233 16.73 16.09 6.09
C ASP A 233 15.83 14.85 6.12
N GLY A 234 16.23 13.76 5.48
CA GLY A 234 15.53 12.47 5.44
C GLY A 234 14.47 12.34 4.35
N PHE A 235 14.13 13.43 3.67
CA PHE A 235 13.18 13.36 2.56
C PHE A 235 13.82 12.79 1.29
N TRP A 236 12.95 12.26 0.42
CA TRP A 236 13.20 12.11 -1.00
C TRP A 236 12.36 13.13 -1.75
N GLY A 237 12.92 13.75 -2.78
CA GLY A 237 12.19 14.71 -3.61
C GLY A 237 13.08 15.29 -4.71
N ALA A 238 12.47 15.59 -5.85
CA ALA A 238 13.19 16.06 -7.04
C ALA A 238 13.75 17.48 -6.86
N THR A 239 12.99 18.36 -6.22
CA THR A 239 13.31 19.79 -6.09
C THR A 239 13.24 20.31 -4.64
N GLY A 240 12.94 19.44 -3.67
CA GLY A 240 12.75 19.82 -2.28
C GLY A 240 12.17 18.67 -1.47
N LYS A 241 11.44 19.00 -0.41
CA LYS A 241 10.68 18.02 0.35
C LYS A 241 9.53 17.49 -0.51
N ASP A 242 9.33 16.16 -0.48
CA ASP A 242 8.16 15.51 -1.08
C ASP A 242 7.74 14.36 -0.17
N SER A 243 6.67 14.54 0.58
CA SER A 243 6.15 13.53 1.49
C SER A 243 5.64 12.30 0.77
N ALA A 244 5.11 12.45 -0.46
CA ALA A 244 4.65 11.31 -1.25
C ALA A 244 5.82 10.40 -1.67
N ALA A 245 6.85 10.97 -2.31
CA ALA A 245 8.06 10.22 -2.69
C ALA A 245 8.69 9.55 -1.47
N THR A 246 8.80 10.31 -0.35
CA THR A 246 9.38 9.80 0.89
C THR A 246 8.58 8.63 1.46
N ALA A 247 7.26 8.74 1.51
CA ALA A 247 6.39 7.68 2.03
C ALA A 247 6.47 6.40 1.18
N MET A 248 6.42 6.53 -0.14
CA MET A 248 6.49 5.40 -1.07
C MET A 248 7.83 4.65 -0.98
N ILE A 249 8.96 5.39 -0.91
CA ILE A 249 10.29 4.79 -0.83
C ILE A 249 10.52 4.18 0.56
N THR A 250 10.09 4.86 1.63
CA THR A 250 10.13 4.33 3.00
C THR A 250 9.33 3.03 3.10
N TYR A 251 8.11 3.00 2.53
CA TYR A 251 7.30 1.78 2.43
C TYR A 251 8.07 0.67 1.71
N ALA A 252 8.60 0.97 0.52
CA ALA A 252 9.25 -0.05 -0.30
C ALA A 252 10.50 -0.63 0.37
N PHE A 253 11.26 0.17 1.10
CA PHE A 253 12.43 -0.29 1.83
C PHE A 253 12.02 -1.14 3.04
N ALA A 254 11.06 -0.69 3.85
CA ALA A 254 10.56 -1.44 4.98
C ALA A 254 9.92 -2.77 4.55
N ALA A 255 9.08 -2.76 3.51
CA ALA A 255 8.49 -3.95 2.92
C ALA A 255 9.55 -4.90 2.33
N GLY A 256 10.59 -4.35 1.70
CA GLY A 256 11.72 -5.11 1.19
C GLY A 256 12.51 -5.81 2.28
N ILE A 257 12.71 -5.17 3.43
CA ILE A 257 13.32 -5.78 4.63
C ILE A 257 12.42 -6.90 5.15
N ASN A 258 11.14 -6.63 5.38
CA ASN A 258 10.18 -7.61 5.89
C ASN A 258 10.03 -8.83 4.98
N ALA A 259 10.15 -8.63 3.65
CA ALA A 259 10.11 -9.70 2.65
C ALA A 259 11.42 -10.50 2.52
N GLY A 260 12.50 -10.10 3.22
CA GLY A 260 13.83 -10.68 3.11
C GLY A 260 14.52 -10.37 1.77
N VAL A 261 14.12 -9.30 1.10
CA VAL A 261 14.66 -8.86 -0.21
C VAL A 261 15.78 -7.84 -0.03
N LEU A 262 15.64 -6.95 0.96
CA LEU A 262 16.64 -5.95 1.31
C LEU A 262 17.29 -6.30 2.63
N ASP A 263 18.60 -6.08 2.72
CA ASP A 263 19.37 -6.28 3.94
C ASP A 263 18.96 -5.27 5.02
N LYS A 264 18.61 -5.77 6.21
CA LYS A 264 18.08 -4.93 7.30
C LYS A 264 19.10 -3.89 7.77
N ASP A 265 20.34 -4.30 8.00
CA ASP A 265 21.35 -3.42 8.58
C ASP A 265 21.70 -2.27 7.62
N THR A 266 21.68 -2.57 6.32
CA THR A 266 21.91 -1.58 5.27
C THR A 266 20.76 -0.59 5.12
N TYR A 267 19.49 -1.05 5.14
CA TYR A 267 18.36 -0.22 4.72
C TYR A 267 17.53 0.35 5.85
N LEU A 268 17.53 -0.26 7.05
CA LEU A 268 16.76 0.24 8.19
C LEU A 268 17.08 1.69 8.58
N PRO A 269 18.35 2.15 8.57
CA PRO A 269 18.65 3.56 8.87
C PRO A 269 17.97 4.55 7.92
N TYR A 270 17.84 4.20 6.62
CA TYR A 270 17.13 5.03 5.64
C TYR A 270 15.62 5.04 5.87
N VAL A 271 15.05 3.89 6.24
CA VAL A 271 13.64 3.77 6.62
C VAL A 271 13.32 4.65 7.83
N GLN A 272 14.11 4.54 8.89
CA GLN A 272 13.94 5.33 10.12
C GLN A 272 14.07 6.83 9.87
N LYS A 273 15.08 7.23 9.08
CA LYS A 273 15.30 8.63 8.72
C LYS A 273 14.17 9.17 7.84
N GLY A 274 13.66 8.37 6.88
CA GLY A 274 12.50 8.73 6.06
C GLY A 274 11.23 8.87 6.89
N TRP A 275 10.99 7.96 7.83
CA TRP A 275 9.86 8.04 8.75
C TRP A 275 9.91 9.27 9.65
N GLN A 276 11.08 9.59 10.22
CA GLN A 276 11.28 10.81 11.00
C GLN A 276 11.00 12.07 10.16
N ALA A 277 11.50 12.11 8.92
CA ALA A 277 11.20 13.22 8.01
C ALA A 277 9.69 13.38 7.76
N LEU A 278 8.98 12.27 7.53
CA LEU A 278 7.52 12.27 7.34
C LEU A 278 6.77 12.80 8.57
N GLN A 279 7.24 12.48 9.78
CA GLN A 279 6.64 13.04 11.00
C GLN A 279 6.81 14.56 11.09
N THR A 280 7.93 15.12 10.58
CA THR A 280 8.12 16.58 10.50
C THR A 280 7.25 17.25 9.44
N ALA A 281 6.66 16.47 8.52
CA ALA A 281 5.73 16.97 7.52
C ALA A 281 4.28 17.02 8.00
N LEU A 282 3.97 16.46 9.16
CA LEU A 282 2.64 16.58 9.77
C LEU A 282 2.47 17.95 10.42
N ASP A 283 1.33 18.58 10.17
CA ASP A 283 0.93 19.77 10.92
C ASP A 283 0.50 19.43 12.36
N ALA A 284 0.15 20.44 13.14
CA ALA A 284 -0.29 20.29 14.53
C ALA A 284 -1.50 19.34 14.68
N ASP A 285 -2.37 19.30 13.67
CA ASP A 285 -3.57 18.45 13.65
C ASP A 285 -3.29 17.05 13.07
N GLY A 286 -2.13 16.85 12.48
CA GLY A 286 -1.70 15.57 11.89
C GLY A 286 -1.93 15.46 10.39
N LEU A 287 -2.28 16.53 9.68
CA LEU A 287 -2.40 16.51 8.23
C LEU A 287 -0.99 16.48 7.61
N LEU A 288 -0.78 15.53 6.70
CA LEU A 288 0.49 15.38 6.00
C LEU A 288 0.63 16.44 4.92
N GLY A 289 1.58 17.35 5.09
CA GLY A 289 1.93 18.38 4.11
C GLY A 289 3.09 18.00 3.20
N TRP A 290 3.61 18.98 2.48
CA TRP A 290 4.78 18.83 1.59
C TRP A 290 4.60 17.76 0.51
N THR A 291 3.37 17.60 0.00
CA THR A 291 3.06 16.62 -1.04
C THR A 291 3.22 17.26 -2.42
N ALA A 292 4.25 16.90 -3.15
CA ALA A 292 4.37 17.31 -4.56
C ALA A 292 3.24 16.67 -5.40
N ALA A 293 2.71 17.42 -6.36
CA ALA A 293 1.76 16.87 -7.31
C ALA A 293 2.42 15.71 -8.09
N ARG A 294 1.60 14.76 -8.56
CA ARG A 294 2.07 13.55 -9.23
C ARG A 294 3.09 13.85 -10.33
N ASN A 295 4.29 13.30 -10.18
CA ASN A 295 5.42 13.42 -11.11
C ASN A 295 5.84 14.88 -11.38
N SER A 296 5.52 15.81 -10.49
CA SER A 296 5.86 17.24 -10.63
C SER A 296 7.34 17.49 -10.38
N TRP A 297 7.86 18.52 -11.06
CA TRP A 297 9.15 19.16 -10.77
C TRP A 297 8.99 20.45 -9.98
N LYS A 298 7.75 20.84 -9.64
CA LYS A 298 7.50 22.01 -8.79
C LYS A 298 7.72 21.63 -7.33
N PRO A 299 8.41 22.47 -6.54
CA PRO A 299 8.52 22.24 -5.10
C PRO A 299 7.16 22.20 -4.43
N ALA A 300 7.00 21.30 -3.46
CA ALA A 300 5.82 21.29 -2.60
C ALA A 300 5.97 22.30 -1.45
N SER A 301 4.86 22.74 -0.90
CA SER A 301 4.75 23.58 0.29
C SER A 301 4.16 22.80 1.47
N ALA A 302 4.26 23.38 2.68
CA ALA A 302 3.71 22.77 3.89
C ALA A 302 2.19 22.52 3.82
N GLY A 303 1.46 23.32 3.05
CA GLY A 303 0.01 23.19 2.88
C GLY A 303 -0.41 22.19 1.79
N ASP A 304 0.51 21.73 0.96
CA ASP A 304 0.17 20.79 -0.11
C ASP A 304 0.00 19.38 0.45
N SER A 305 -1.20 18.84 0.35
CA SER A 305 -1.58 17.52 0.84
C SER A 305 -2.43 16.77 -0.19
N ALA A 306 -2.32 15.45 -0.23
CA ALA A 306 -3.11 14.61 -1.13
C ALA A 306 -3.33 13.20 -0.58
N GLY A 307 -4.47 12.58 -0.92
CA GLY A 307 -4.84 11.27 -0.43
C GLY A 307 -3.82 10.19 -0.71
N PHE A 308 -3.21 10.19 -1.88
CA PHE A 308 -2.20 9.18 -2.25
C PHE A 308 -0.93 9.25 -1.38
N ALA A 309 -0.54 10.45 -0.93
CA ALA A 309 0.60 10.62 -0.04
C ALA A 309 0.28 10.11 1.36
N VAL A 310 -0.91 10.46 1.88
CA VAL A 310 -1.39 9.95 3.18
C VAL A 310 -1.54 8.43 3.13
N GLY A 311 -2.11 7.87 2.06
CA GLY A 311 -2.20 6.42 1.89
C GLY A 311 -0.83 5.72 1.91
N SER A 312 0.14 6.27 1.19
CA SER A 312 1.52 5.75 1.19
C SER A 312 2.21 5.89 2.55
N PHE A 313 1.94 6.98 3.29
CA PHE A 313 2.39 7.17 4.66
C PHE A 313 1.85 6.08 5.61
N LEU A 314 0.57 5.78 5.53
CA LEU A 314 -0.05 4.73 6.35
C LEU A 314 0.50 3.33 6.01
N LEU A 315 0.72 3.05 4.73
CA LEU A 315 1.39 1.83 4.29
C LEU A 315 2.83 1.74 4.82
N ALA A 316 3.59 2.85 4.80
CA ALA A 316 4.95 2.89 5.35
C ALA A 316 4.95 2.59 6.85
N GLY A 317 4.04 3.20 7.61
CA GLY A 317 3.86 2.91 9.03
C GLY A 317 3.55 1.44 9.30
N GLN A 318 2.64 0.83 8.52
CA GLN A 318 2.33 -0.60 8.64
C GLN A 318 3.58 -1.48 8.50
N GLN A 319 4.44 -1.19 7.52
CA GLN A 319 5.66 -1.98 7.32
C GLN A 319 6.77 -1.66 8.33
N LEU A 320 6.70 -0.50 8.97
CA LEU A 320 7.68 -0.09 9.98
C LEU A 320 7.40 -0.73 11.35
N VAL A 321 6.14 -0.99 11.71
CA VAL A 321 5.76 -1.59 13.00
C VAL A 321 6.59 -2.83 13.35
N PRO A 322 6.73 -3.87 12.49
CA PRO A 322 7.53 -5.05 12.83
C PRO A 322 9.05 -4.78 12.87
N LEU A 323 9.51 -3.62 12.43
CA LEU A 323 10.91 -3.20 12.46
C LEU A 323 11.25 -2.28 13.63
N THR A 324 10.23 -1.87 14.42
CA THR A 324 10.38 -0.92 15.52
C THR A 324 10.30 -1.65 16.88
N PRO A 325 11.37 -1.65 17.68
CA PRO A 325 11.31 -2.22 19.02
C PRO A 325 10.21 -1.57 19.86
N GLY A 326 9.43 -2.39 20.56
CA GLY A 326 8.32 -1.91 21.40
C GLY A 326 7.01 -1.61 20.63
N CYS A 327 7.01 -1.79 19.34
CA CYS A 327 5.80 -1.91 18.56
C CYS A 327 5.50 -3.38 18.27
#